data_6cfef08228b2980e327ed19c44121d8c
#
_entry.id   6cfef08228b2980e327ed19c44121d8c
#
_cell.length_a   1.000
_cell.length_b   1.000
_cell.length_c   1.000
_cell.angle_alpha   90.00
_cell.angle_beta   90.00
_cell.angle_gamma   90.00
#
_symmetry.space_group_name_H-M   'P 1'
#
loop_
_entity.id
_entity.type
_entity.pdbx_description
1 polymer ?
#
loop_
_entity_poly.entity_id
_entity_poly.type
_entity_poly.pdbx_seq_one_letter_code
_entity_poly.pdbx_strand_id
1 'polypeptide(L)'
;MSPTELADVLEHARSRTEALLEPLDDDELTRQVSPLQSPLVWDLAHIGYFEELWLLRKAGGREPLSAVYDELYDSFAHGRSERAELPILEPAAARAYVREVREAVVELLPELARDDDFLVGMVAQHELQHGETMAQTLALAGLLAERPPEVTATGDLLVPGGPFRLGSDDPWAYDNERPASIVEVPSFRIDRGLVTNAEYAEFDGVSRGPDDAPVQHVSFDEAEAYARWAGKRLPTEPEWEKAVKTAGSELEHTQGAVWQWTSTFFDGYPGFRADPYPEYSEAFFGDEYRVLRGGSWVTDPLVARPTFRNWDLPQRRQIFSGIRLAADA
;
A
#
# COMPACT_ATOMS: atom_id res chain seq x y z
N MET A 1 -10.48 -20.50 -3.98
CA MET A 1 -9.79 -20.62 -5.29
C MET A 1 -9.19 -22.01 -5.46
N SER A 2 -8.88 -22.45 -6.69
CA SER A 2 -8.14 -23.69 -6.94
C SER A 2 -6.65 -23.51 -6.60
N PRO A 3 -5.91 -24.61 -6.32
CA PRO A 3 -4.46 -24.53 -6.09
C PRO A 3 -3.69 -23.86 -7.23
N THR A 4 -4.11 -24.05 -8.47
CA THR A 4 -3.49 -23.42 -9.64
C THR A 4 -3.71 -21.90 -9.64
N GLU A 5 -4.93 -21.44 -9.39
CA GLU A 5 -5.23 -20.00 -9.30
C GLU A 5 -4.45 -19.34 -8.16
N LEU A 6 -4.27 -20.01 -7.02
CA LEU A 6 -3.45 -19.51 -5.91
C LEU A 6 -1.96 -19.44 -6.28
N ALA A 7 -1.44 -20.47 -7.00
CA ALA A 7 -0.08 -20.46 -7.52
C ALA A 7 0.14 -19.28 -8.49
N ASP A 8 -0.80 -19.03 -9.39
CA ASP A 8 -0.73 -17.93 -10.37
C ASP A 8 -0.68 -16.56 -9.69
N VAL A 9 -1.43 -16.38 -8.60
CA VAL A 9 -1.42 -15.12 -7.83
C VAL A 9 -0.09 -14.90 -7.12
N LEU A 10 0.47 -15.96 -6.49
CA LEU A 10 1.79 -15.89 -5.86
C LEU A 10 2.90 -15.63 -6.88
N GLU A 11 2.82 -16.28 -8.05
CA GLU A 11 3.79 -16.09 -9.14
C GLU A 11 3.70 -14.68 -9.72
N HIS A 12 2.50 -14.13 -9.89
CA HIS A 12 2.30 -12.75 -10.30
C HIS A 12 3.03 -11.78 -9.36
N ALA A 13 2.85 -11.92 -8.04
CA ALA A 13 3.52 -11.08 -7.06
C ALA A 13 5.06 -11.20 -7.16
N ARG A 14 5.60 -12.42 -7.22
CA ARG A 14 7.03 -12.68 -7.33
C ARG A 14 7.62 -12.12 -8.62
N SER A 15 6.98 -12.34 -9.76
CA SER A 15 7.46 -11.80 -11.05
C SER A 15 7.58 -10.27 -11.04
N ARG A 16 6.67 -9.56 -10.36
CA ARG A 16 6.77 -8.11 -10.20
C ARG A 16 7.95 -7.70 -9.32
N THR A 17 8.17 -8.39 -8.21
CA THR A 17 9.33 -8.17 -7.34
C THR A 17 10.63 -8.41 -8.09
N GLU A 18 10.74 -9.52 -8.82
CA GLU A 18 11.92 -9.86 -9.61
C GLU A 18 12.20 -8.82 -10.70
N ALA A 19 11.16 -8.37 -11.42
CA ALA A 19 11.30 -7.34 -12.46
C ALA A 19 11.83 -6.01 -11.92
N LEU A 20 11.55 -5.65 -10.67
CA LEU A 20 12.12 -4.46 -10.03
C LEU A 20 13.59 -4.65 -9.65
N LEU A 21 14.00 -5.85 -9.26
CA LEU A 21 15.32 -6.12 -8.69
C LEU A 21 16.31 -6.71 -9.70
N GLU A 22 15.86 -7.24 -10.85
CA GLU A 22 16.72 -7.85 -11.88
C GLU A 22 17.78 -6.88 -12.46
N PRO A 23 17.46 -5.60 -12.71
CA PRO A 23 18.44 -4.66 -13.28
C PRO A 23 19.55 -4.22 -12.31
N LEU A 24 19.44 -4.55 -11.02
CA LEU A 24 20.28 -4.00 -9.97
C LEU A 24 21.48 -4.89 -9.68
N ASP A 25 22.61 -4.24 -9.37
CA ASP A 25 23.79 -4.94 -8.86
C ASP A 25 23.72 -5.18 -7.33
N ASP A 26 24.66 -5.93 -6.79
CA ASP A 26 24.70 -6.29 -5.37
C ASP A 26 24.91 -5.08 -4.45
N ASP A 27 25.63 -4.06 -4.91
CA ASP A 27 25.84 -2.82 -4.14
C ASP A 27 24.56 -2.00 -4.04
N GLU A 28 23.77 -1.94 -5.12
CA GLU A 28 22.47 -1.28 -5.16
C GLU A 28 21.44 -2.02 -4.29
N LEU A 29 21.47 -3.34 -4.26
CA LEU A 29 20.57 -4.17 -3.45
C LEU A 29 20.85 -4.06 -1.94
N THR A 30 22.11 -3.91 -1.56
CA THR A 30 22.52 -3.89 -0.14
C THR A 30 22.56 -2.49 0.46
N ARG A 31 22.62 -1.44 -0.38
CA ARG A 31 22.72 -0.05 0.07
C ARG A 31 21.42 0.44 0.72
N GLN A 32 21.51 0.99 1.91
CA GLN A 32 20.42 1.76 2.51
C GLN A 32 20.39 3.19 1.93
N VAL A 33 19.37 3.50 1.15
CA VAL A 33 19.21 4.79 0.47
C VAL A 33 18.79 5.90 1.43
N SER A 34 18.01 5.55 2.45
CA SER A 34 17.48 6.49 3.44
C SER A 34 17.24 5.74 4.76
N PRO A 35 17.38 6.40 5.93
CA PRO A 35 16.97 5.82 7.22
C PRO A 35 15.48 5.43 7.30
N LEU A 36 14.67 5.95 6.37
CA LEU A 36 13.24 5.65 6.28
C LEU A 36 12.93 4.44 5.38
N GLN A 37 13.95 3.88 4.74
CA GLN A 37 13.82 2.72 3.84
C GLN A 37 14.80 1.63 4.27
N SER A 38 14.39 0.38 4.08
CA SER A 38 15.29 -0.76 4.26
C SER A 38 16.21 -0.92 3.06
N PRO A 39 17.35 -1.64 3.18
CA PRO A 39 18.02 -2.19 2.01
C PRO A 39 17.08 -3.08 1.21
N LEU A 40 17.14 -3.04 -0.12
CA LEU A 40 16.25 -3.82 -0.99
C LEU A 40 16.40 -5.33 -0.75
N VAL A 41 17.60 -5.80 -0.44
CA VAL A 41 17.85 -7.21 -0.10
C VAL A 41 17.18 -7.62 1.21
N TRP A 42 17.04 -6.70 2.17
CA TRP A 42 16.27 -6.96 3.39
C TRP A 42 14.78 -7.15 3.06
N ASP A 43 14.20 -6.26 2.24
CA ASP A 43 12.80 -6.37 1.81
C ASP A 43 12.57 -7.69 1.05
N LEU A 44 13.50 -8.09 0.16
CA LEU A 44 13.43 -9.36 -0.55
C LEU A 44 13.40 -10.55 0.41
N ALA A 45 14.32 -10.60 1.39
CA ALA A 45 14.34 -11.69 2.35
C ALA A 45 13.12 -11.67 3.29
N HIS A 46 12.65 -10.47 3.66
CA HIS A 46 11.46 -10.29 4.49
C HIS A 46 10.18 -10.82 3.83
N ILE A 47 9.97 -10.60 2.53
CA ILE A 47 8.80 -11.20 1.85
C ILE A 47 8.88 -12.73 1.85
N GLY A 48 10.06 -13.29 1.68
CA GLY A 48 10.27 -14.76 1.81
C GLY A 48 10.01 -15.25 3.22
N TYR A 49 10.50 -14.54 4.23
CA TYR A 49 10.22 -14.84 5.64
C TYR A 49 8.72 -14.78 5.97
N PHE A 50 8.01 -13.78 5.47
CA PHE A 50 6.57 -13.65 5.68
C PHE A 50 5.79 -14.81 5.02
N GLU A 51 6.18 -15.18 3.80
CA GLU A 51 5.61 -16.34 3.11
C GLU A 51 5.88 -17.64 3.87
N GLU A 52 7.11 -17.87 4.32
CA GLU A 52 7.48 -19.02 5.16
C GLU A 52 6.67 -19.05 6.46
N LEU A 53 6.63 -17.93 7.20
CA LEU A 53 5.94 -17.83 8.47
C LEU A 53 4.46 -18.19 8.35
N TRP A 54 3.77 -17.63 7.37
CA TRP A 54 2.33 -17.79 7.26
C TRP A 54 1.90 -19.07 6.57
N LEU A 55 2.55 -19.44 5.47
CA LEU A 55 2.11 -20.58 4.66
C LEU A 55 2.78 -21.90 5.05
N LEU A 56 4.10 -21.89 5.31
CA LEU A 56 4.77 -23.14 5.68
C LEU A 56 4.64 -23.46 7.18
N ARG A 57 4.86 -22.46 8.03
CA ARG A 57 4.94 -22.72 9.48
C ARG A 57 3.55 -22.69 10.12
N LYS A 58 2.79 -21.57 10.00
CA LYS A 58 1.49 -21.43 10.68
C LYS A 58 0.40 -22.28 10.05
N ALA A 59 0.26 -22.24 8.74
CA ALA A 59 -0.76 -23.04 8.04
C ALA A 59 -0.30 -24.49 7.79
N GLY A 60 0.95 -24.67 7.36
CA GLY A 60 1.49 -26.00 7.00
C GLY A 60 2.12 -26.78 8.15
N GLY A 61 2.27 -26.19 9.33
CA GLY A 61 2.84 -26.86 10.53
C GLY A 61 4.31 -27.28 10.36
N ARG A 62 5.06 -26.68 9.44
CA ARG A 62 6.48 -26.98 9.20
C ARG A 62 7.39 -26.22 10.17
N GLU A 63 8.57 -26.78 10.42
CA GLU A 63 9.62 -26.09 11.17
C GLU A 63 10.25 -24.97 10.33
N PRO A 64 10.81 -23.91 10.97
CA PRO A 64 11.47 -22.83 10.26
C PRO A 64 12.70 -23.34 9.50
N LEU A 65 12.97 -22.82 8.30
CA LEU A 65 14.19 -23.08 7.55
C LEU A 65 15.43 -22.60 8.33
N SER A 66 15.29 -21.49 9.04
CA SER A 66 16.31 -20.99 9.96
C SER A 66 15.66 -20.19 11.09
N ALA A 67 15.93 -20.56 12.34
CA ALA A 67 15.40 -19.86 13.51
C ALA A 67 15.93 -18.41 13.65
N VAL A 68 17.10 -18.09 13.06
CA VAL A 68 17.66 -16.74 13.11
C VAL A 68 16.87 -15.75 12.26
N TYR A 69 16.09 -16.21 11.30
CA TYR A 69 15.30 -15.34 10.44
C TYR A 69 14.14 -14.65 11.17
N ASP A 70 13.64 -15.22 12.26
CA ASP A 70 12.67 -14.61 13.15
C ASP A 70 13.23 -13.31 13.79
N GLU A 71 14.51 -13.27 14.08
CA GLU A 71 15.18 -12.08 14.63
C GLU A 71 15.53 -11.08 13.53
N LEU A 72 15.94 -11.53 12.35
CA LEU A 72 16.47 -10.66 11.30
C LEU A 72 15.38 -10.03 10.42
N TYR A 73 14.30 -10.75 10.16
CA TYR A 73 13.29 -10.37 9.17
C TYR A 73 11.92 -10.10 9.74
N ASP A 74 11.70 -10.17 11.04
CA ASP A 74 10.50 -9.62 11.66
C ASP A 74 10.56 -8.08 11.60
N SER A 75 9.59 -7.47 10.90
CA SER A 75 9.55 -6.02 10.71
C SER A 75 9.33 -5.23 11.99
N PHE A 76 8.84 -5.88 13.05
CA PHE A 76 8.63 -5.29 14.38
C PHE A 76 9.84 -5.42 15.31
N ALA A 77 10.78 -6.31 15.00
CA ALA A 77 11.99 -6.50 15.80
C ALA A 77 12.99 -5.34 15.66
N HIS A 78 13.12 -4.78 14.45
CA HIS A 78 14.10 -3.74 14.14
C HIS A 78 13.51 -2.59 13.32
N GLY A 79 13.84 -1.35 13.72
CA GLY A 79 13.52 -0.15 12.96
C GLY A 79 14.21 -0.13 11.58
N ARG A 80 13.60 0.52 10.60
CA ARG A 80 14.15 0.58 9.23
C ARG A 80 15.58 1.12 9.19
N SER A 81 15.91 2.10 10.03
CA SER A 81 17.25 2.71 10.11
C SER A 81 18.35 1.74 10.59
N GLU A 82 17.98 0.66 11.26
CA GLU A 82 18.93 -0.31 11.86
C GLU A 82 19.20 -1.50 10.91
N ARG A 83 18.33 -1.73 9.95
CA ARG A 83 18.32 -2.95 9.11
C ARG A 83 19.57 -3.14 8.27
N ALA A 84 20.27 -2.06 7.90
CA ALA A 84 21.53 -2.13 7.17
C ALA A 84 22.71 -2.63 8.01
N GLU A 85 22.61 -2.58 9.34
CA GLU A 85 23.65 -3.02 10.27
C GLU A 85 23.47 -4.47 10.72
N LEU A 86 22.34 -5.09 10.37
CA LEU A 86 22.03 -6.47 10.72
C LEU A 86 22.83 -7.44 9.83
N PRO A 87 23.15 -8.65 10.31
CA PRO A 87 23.82 -9.69 9.51
C PRO A 87 22.82 -10.37 8.56
N ILE A 88 22.23 -9.56 7.66
CA ILE A 88 21.23 -10.02 6.69
C ILE A 88 21.86 -10.87 5.59
N LEU A 89 21.02 -11.61 4.86
CA LEU A 89 21.47 -12.43 3.73
C LEU A 89 22.09 -11.57 2.62
N GLU A 90 23.17 -12.05 2.04
CA GLU A 90 23.69 -11.50 0.78
C GLU A 90 22.70 -11.72 -0.37
N PRO A 91 22.71 -10.90 -1.44
CA PRO A 91 21.72 -10.94 -2.51
C PRO A 91 21.49 -12.34 -3.12
N ALA A 92 22.56 -13.08 -3.40
CA ALA A 92 22.46 -14.43 -3.94
C ALA A 92 21.77 -15.42 -2.97
N ALA A 93 22.08 -15.31 -1.67
CA ALA A 93 21.47 -16.14 -0.64
C ALA A 93 20.01 -15.76 -0.39
N ALA A 94 19.66 -14.47 -0.40
CA ALA A 94 18.28 -13.98 -0.30
C ALA A 94 17.44 -14.50 -1.48
N ARG A 95 17.94 -14.39 -2.71
CA ARG A 95 17.26 -14.95 -3.91
C ARG A 95 17.08 -16.47 -3.83
N ALA A 96 18.05 -17.19 -3.29
CA ALA A 96 17.94 -18.63 -3.08
C ALA A 96 16.88 -18.98 -2.03
N TYR A 97 16.87 -18.25 -0.92
CA TYR A 97 15.92 -18.43 0.17
C TYR A 97 14.47 -18.21 -0.29
N VAL A 98 14.15 -17.09 -0.96
CA VAL A 98 12.77 -16.83 -1.41
C VAL A 98 12.29 -17.84 -2.44
N ARG A 99 13.20 -18.41 -3.25
CA ARG A 99 12.87 -19.47 -4.20
C ARG A 99 12.58 -20.78 -3.48
N GLU A 100 13.43 -21.18 -2.52
CA GLU A 100 13.22 -22.40 -1.71
C GLU A 100 11.88 -22.37 -0.98
N VAL A 101 11.55 -21.23 -0.36
CA VAL A 101 10.25 -21.02 0.30
C VAL A 101 9.10 -21.20 -0.69
N ARG A 102 9.16 -20.53 -1.85
CA ARG A 102 8.11 -20.60 -2.87
C ARG A 102 7.92 -22.03 -3.42
N GLU A 103 8.99 -22.76 -3.69
CA GLU A 103 8.93 -24.15 -4.14
C GLU A 103 8.20 -25.01 -3.10
N ALA A 104 8.53 -24.86 -1.82
CA ALA A 104 7.87 -25.58 -0.74
C ALA A 104 6.40 -25.18 -0.53
N VAL A 105 6.05 -23.92 -0.73
CA VAL A 105 4.66 -23.41 -0.66
C VAL A 105 3.83 -24.00 -1.80
N VAL A 106 4.34 -24.01 -3.03
CA VAL A 106 3.62 -24.54 -4.20
C VAL A 106 3.27 -26.02 -4.00
N GLU A 107 4.16 -26.80 -3.39
CA GLU A 107 3.88 -28.20 -3.04
C GLU A 107 2.72 -28.33 -2.02
N LEU A 108 2.57 -27.35 -1.12
CA LEU A 108 1.58 -27.35 -0.04
C LEU A 108 0.22 -26.76 -0.47
N LEU A 109 0.15 -26.03 -1.57
CA LEU A 109 -1.08 -25.34 -2.03
C LEU A 109 -2.32 -26.26 -2.13
N PRO A 110 -2.24 -27.55 -2.55
CA PRO A 110 -3.40 -28.43 -2.57
C PRO A 110 -4.04 -28.68 -1.20
N GLU A 111 -3.28 -28.51 -0.13
CA GLU A 111 -3.77 -28.60 1.26
C GLU A 111 -4.32 -27.25 1.73
N LEU A 112 -3.57 -26.16 1.52
CA LEU A 112 -3.95 -24.80 1.91
C LEU A 112 -5.24 -24.31 1.23
N ALA A 113 -5.43 -24.63 -0.05
CA ALA A 113 -6.62 -24.21 -0.82
C ALA A 113 -7.95 -24.78 -0.29
N ARG A 114 -7.92 -25.72 0.65
CA ARG A 114 -9.14 -26.31 1.23
C ARG A 114 -9.62 -25.55 2.46
N ASP A 115 -8.69 -25.00 3.22
CA ASP A 115 -8.93 -24.57 4.58
C ASP A 115 -8.89 -23.05 4.73
N ASP A 116 -7.98 -22.35 4.01
CA ASP A 116 -7.83 -20.89 4.16
C ASP A 116 -7.06 -20.27 2.98
N ASP A 117 -7.75 -19.95 1.89
CA ASP A 117 -7.15 -19.24 0.76
C ASP A 117 -6.89 -17.74 1.06
N PHE A 118 -7.45 -17.20 2.15
CA PHE A 118 -7.14 -15.85 2.62
C PHE A 118 -5.65 -15.66 2.93
N LEU A 119 -5.02 -16.64 3.62
CA LEU A 119 -3.60 -16.52 3.96
C LEU A 119 -2.71 -16.44 2.72
N VAL A 120 -3.05 -17.18 1.66
CA VAL A 120 -2.33 -17.11 0.38
C VAL A 120 -2.52 -15.72 -0.26
N GLY A 121 -3.76 -15.22 -0.27
CA GLY A 121 -4.06 -13.87 -0.75
C GLY A 121 -3.36 -12.78 0.05
N MET A 122 -3.29 -12.91 1.38
CA MET A 122 -2.58 -12.01 2.27
C MET A 122 -1.07 -11.98 1.96
N VAL A 123 -0.45 -13.13 1.78
CA VAL A 123 0.98 -13.23 1.44
C VAL A 123 1.27 -12.59 0.09
N ALA A 124 0.46 -12.85 -0.94
CA ALA A 124 0.62 -12.23 -2.25
C ALA A 124 0.47 -10.70 -2.17
N GLN A 125 -0.55 -10.20 -1.47
CA GLN A 125 -0.76 -8.76 -1.27
C GLN A 125 0.39 -8.12 -0.49
N HIS A 126 0.92 -8.80 0.53
CA HIS A 126 2.07 -8.34 1.30
C HIS A 126 3.32 -8.19 0.42
N GLU A 127 3.62 -9.18 -0.43
CA GLU A 127 4.72 -9.07 -1.39
C GLU A 127 4.54 -7.89 -2.35
N LEU A 128 3.32 -7.68 -2.87
CA LEU A 128 3.00 -6.54 -3.74
C LEU A 128 3.12 -5.18 -3.05
N GLN A 129 2.77 -5.08 -1.76
CA GLN A 129 2.98 -3.88 -0.95
C GLN A 129 4.48 -3.59 -0.72
N HIS A 130 5.28 -4.64 -0.46
CA HIS A 130 6.73 -4.50 -0.40
C HIS A 130 7.35 -4.15 -1.74
N GLY A 131 6.80 -4.65 -2.87
CA GLY A 131 7.17 -4.21 -4.22
C GLY A 131 7.01 -2.69 -4.40
N GLU A 132 5.94 -2.10 -3.87
CA GLU A 132 5.78 -0.65 -3.86
C GLU A 132 6.80 0.05 -2.95
N THR A 133 7.08 -0.48 -1.77
CA THR A 133 8.14 0.05 -0.88
C THR A 133 9.51 0.04 -1.57
N MET A 134 9.84 -1.06 -2.29
CA MET A 134 11.06 -1.14 -3.09
C MET A 134 11.07 -0.12 -4.22
N ALA A 135 9.95 0.09 -4.92
CA ALA A 135 9.83 1.12 -5.97
C ALA A 135 10.04 2.54 -5.42
N GLN A 136 9.54 2.83 -4.22
CA GLN A 136 9.80 4.09 -3.51
C GLN A 136 11.29 4.26 -3.20
N THR A 137 11.96 3.19 -2.76
CA THR A 137 13.41 3.18 -2.50
C THR A 137 14.19 3.44 -3.79
N LEU A 138 13.81 2.79 -4.90
CA LEU A 138 14.44 2.98 -6.21
C LEU A 138 14.23 4.40 -6.76
N ALA A 139 13.04 4.97 -6.58
CA ALA A 139 12.75 6.36 -6.98
C ALA A 139 13.62 7.35 -6.17
N LEU A 140 13.74 7.18 -4.86
CA LEU A 140 14.63 7.97 -4.00
C LEU A 140 16.10 7.84 -4.40
N ALA A 141 16.53 6.66 -4.87
CA ALA A 141 17.88 6.42 -5.36
C ALA A 141 18.12 6.99 -6.78
N GLY A 142 17.08 7.45 -7.48
CA GLY A 142 17.16 7.87 -8.88
C GLY A 142 17.31 6.71 -9.87
N LEU A 143 17.00 5.49 -9.46
CA LEU A 143 17.06 4.26 -10.25
C LEU A 143 15.74 3.89 -10.91
N LEU A 144 14.64 4.51 -10.49
CA LEU A 144 13.31 4.35 -11.07
C LEU A 144 12.78 5.71 -11.52
N ALA A 145 12.43 5.82 -12.81
CA ALA A 145 11.75 7.00 -13.33
C ALA A 145 10.26 6.99 -12.96
N GLU A 146 9.81 8.02 -12.30
CA GLU A 146 8.40 8.17 -11.93
C GLU A 146 7.55 8.53 -13.15
N ARG A 147 6.42 7.83 -13.30
CA ARG A 147 5.51 7.98 -14.45
C ARG A 147 4.05 7.90 -14.02
N PRO A 148 3.59 8.82 -13.17
CA PRO A 148 2.16 8.89 -12.86
C PRO A 148 1.37 9.27 -14.13
N PRO A 149 0.10 8.84 -14.25
CA PRO A 149 -0.74 9.20 -15.39
C PRO A 149 -1.07 10.70 -15.38
N GLU A 150 -1.31 11.26 -16.58
CA GLU A 150 -1.77 12.64 -16.74
C GLU A 150 -3.18 12.84 -16.17
N VAL A 151 -3.45 14.01 -15.59
CA VAL A 151 -4.76 14.41 -15.06
C VAL A 151 -5.42 15.32 -16.09
N THR A 152 -6.60 14.94 -16.55
CA THR A 152 -7.36 15.69 -17.58
C THR A 152 -8.70 16.21 -17.06
N ALA A 153 -9.26 15.55 -16.04
CA ALA A 153 -10.55 15.91 -15.47
C ALA A 153 -10.48 17.17 -14.62
N THR A 154 -11.40 18.10 -14.86
CA THR A 154 -11.51 19.34 -14.13
C THR A 154 -12.87 19.51 -13.46
N GLY A 155 -12.94 20.44 -12.50
CA GLY A 155 -14.16 20.70 -11.75
C GLY A 155 -14.46 19.63 -10.71
N ASP A 156 -15.61 19.72 -10.12
CA ASP A 156 -16.05 18.84 -9.05
C ASP A 156 -17.37 18.12 -9.36
N LEU A 157 -17.71 17.16 -8.53
CA LEU A 157 -18.94 16.38 -8.57
C LEU A 157 -19.66 16.48 -7.23
N LEU A 158 -20.97 16.70 -7.27
CA LEU A 158 -21.82 16.58 -6.09
C LEU A 158 -22.12 15.11 -5.81
N VAL A 159 -21.74 14.63 -4.64
CA VAL A 159 -22.11 13.31 -4.13
C VAL A 159 -23.26 13.47 -3.13
N PRO A 160 -24.46 12.91 -3.42
CA PRO A 160 -25.60 13.02 -2.53
C PRO A 160 -25.35 12.36 -1.18
N GLY A 161 -25.85 13.00 -0.11
CA GLY A 161 -25.79 12.43 1.24
C GLY A 161 -26.67 11.19 1.40
N GLY A 162 -26.56 10.56 2.57
CA GLY A 162 -27.34 9.40 2.98
C GLY A 162 -26.50 8.18 3.33
N PRO A 163 -27.17 7.06 3.67
CA PRO A 163 -26.51 5.85 4.12
C PRO A 163 -25.60 5.27 3.03
N PHE A 164 -24.44 4.78 3.44
CA PHE A 164 -23.43 4.20 2.56
C PHE A 164 -22.79 2.98 3.23
N ARG A 165 -22.55 1.93 2.45
CA ARG A 165 -21.85 0.73 2.92
C ARG A 165 -20.34 0.91 2.77
N LEU A 166 -19.69 1.29 3.87
CA LEU A 166 -18.24 1.46 4.00
C LEU A 166 -17.57 0.12 4.25
N GLY A 167 -16.40 -0.10 3.66
CA GLY A 167 -15.60 -1.30 3.85
C GLY A 167 -16.03 -2.47 2.97
N SER A 168 -15.59 -3.67 3.34
CA SER A 168 -15.76 -4.90 2.58
C SER A 168 -16.03 -6.09 3.48
N ASP A 169 -16.76 -7.09 2.97
CA ASP A 169 -16.82 -8.44 3.52
C ASP A 169 -16.21 -9.46 2.54
N ASP A 170 -15.42 -8.97 1.59
CA ASP A 170 -14.66 -9.83 0.67
C ASP A 170 -13.72 -10.73 1.48
N PRO A 171 -13.63 -12.03 1.19
CA PRO A 171 -12.75 -12.96 1.91
C PRO A 171 -11.27 -12.56 1.83
N TRP A 172 -10.87 -11.81 0.81
CA TRP A 172 -9.48 -11.34 0.63
C TRP A 172 -9.24 -9.92 1.13
N ALA A 173 -10.26 -9.26 1.69
CA ALA A 173 -10.10 -7.98 2.35
C ALA A 173 -9.31 -8.14 3.66
N TYR A 174 -8.45 -7.18 3.96
CA TYR A 174 -7.76 -7.14 5.25
C TYR A 174 -8.72 -6.86 6.41
N ASP A 175 -8.28 -7.15 7.62
CA ASP A 175 -9.05 -6.94 8.84
C ASP A 175 -9.52 -5.49 9.00
N ASN A 176 -8.68 -4.52 8.65
CA ASN A 176 -9.00 -3.09 8.72
C ASN A 176 -10.05 -2.62 7.69
N GLU A 177 -10.30 -3.40 6.64
CA GLU A 177 -11.38 -3.16 5.68
C GLU A 177 -12.72 -3.73 6.18
N ARG A 178 -12.70 -4.55 7.24
CA ARG A 178 -13.83 -5.35 7.77
C ARG A 178 -14.23 -4.96 9.17
N PRO A 179 -15.50 -5.23 9.58
CA PRO A 179 -16.62 -5.63 8.72
C PRO A 179 -17.14 -4.44 7.92
N ALA A 180 -17.77 -4.71 6.76
CA ALA A 180 -18.51 -3.67 6.08
C ALA A 180 -19.67 -3.17 6.97
N SER A 181 -19.83 -1.86 7.07
CA SER A 181 -20.82 -1.23 7.93
C SER A 181 -21.58 -0.12 7.21
N ILE A 182 -22.81 0.16 7.65
CA ILE A 182 -23.59 1.29 7.11
C ILE A 182 -23.24 2.54 7.93
N VAL A 183 -22.77 3.57 7.23
CA VAL A 183 -22.44 4.89 7.81
C VAL A 183 -23.28 5.98 7.11
N GLU A 184 -23.62 7.03 7.83
CA GLU A 184 -24.25 8.22 7.26
C GLU A 184 -23.17 9.18 6.77
N VAL A 185 -23.20 9.50 5.48
CA VAL A 185 -22.29 10.45 4.85
C VAL A 185 -23.09 11.67 4.40
N PRO A 186 -22.79 12.89 4.88
CA PRO A 186 -23.43 14.11 4.39
C PRO A 186 -23.22 14.30 2.88
N SER A 187 -24.03 15.15 2.25
CA SER A 187 -23.75 15.58 0.87
C SER A 187 -22.45 16.37 0.84
N PHE A 188 -21.62 16.16 -0.15
CA PHE A 188 -20.34 16.84 -0.33
C PHE A 188 -19.99 16.97 -1.81
N ARG A 189 -19.03 17.81 -2.12
CA ARG A 189 -18.43 17.91 -3.45
C ARG A 189 -17.04 17.27 -3.42
N ILE A 190 -16.63 16.65 -4.50
CA ILE A 190 -15.28 16.05 -4.64
C ILE A 190 -14.74 16.39 -6.03
N ASP A 191 -13.46 16.75 -6.11
CA ASP A 191 -12.83 17.07 -7.38
C ASP A 191 -12.75 15.83 -8.29
N ARG A 192 -13.04 16.05 -9.58
CA ARG A 192 -13.03 14.97 -10.59
C ARG A 192 -11.62 14.46 -10.85
N GLY A 193 -10.64 15.36 -10.90
CA GLY A 193 -9.21 15.08 -11.04
C GLY A 193 -8.46 15.14 -9.72
N LEU A 194 -7.20 14.72 -9.79
CA LEU A 194 -6.21 14.93 -8.73
C LEU A 194 -5.60 16.33 -8.88
N VAL A 195 -5.03 16.88 -7.82
CA VAL A 195 -4.25 18.13 -7.90
C VAL A 195 -3.00 17.87 -8.72
N THR A 196 -2.81 18.68 -9.75
CA THR A 196 -1.68 18.60 -10.68
C THR A 196 -0.44 19.33 -10.15
N ASN A 197 0.73 19.06 -10.75
CA ASN A 197 1.95 19.81 -10.46
C ASN A 197 1.82 21.29 -10.76
N ALA A 198 1.10 21.66 -11.84
CA ALA A 198 0.85 23.05 -12.18
C ALA A 198 0.01 23.76 -11.10
N GLU A 199 -1.10 23.15 -10.68
CA GLU A 199 -1.96 23.70 -9.63
C GLU A 199 -1.24 23.79 -8.28
N TYR A 200 -0.43 22.80 -7.94
CA TYR A 200 0.34 22.82 -6.69
C TYR A 200 1.45 23.87 -6.72
N ALA A 201 2.05 24.13 -7.89
CA ALA A 201 3.06 25.17 -8.07
C ALA A 201 2.49 26.60 -7.90
N GLU A 202 1.18 26.80 -8.10
CA GLU A 202 0.53 28.08 -7.76
C GLU A 202 0.53 28.36 -6.26
N PHE A 203 0.54 27.32 -5.44
CA PHE A 203 0.56 27.43 -3.97
C PHE A 203 1.96 27.70 -3.42
N ASP A 204 2.98 26.97 -3.85
CA ASP A 204 4.32 27.05 -3.24
C ASP A 204 5.43 27.59 -4.16
N GLY A 205 5.14 27.80 -5.44
CA GLY A 205 6.07 28.33 -6.42
C GLY A 205 7.10 27.34 -6.96
N VAL A 206 6.93 26.03 -6.69
CA VAL A 206 7.91 25.00 -7.04
C VAL A 206 7.36 24.01 -8.08
N SER A 207 7.99 23.95 -9.26
CA SER A 207 7.69 22.90 -10.26
C SER A 207 8.31 21.55 -9.82
N ARG A 208 7.49 20.49 -9.86
CA ARG A 208 7.88 19.14 -9.42
C ARG A 208 7.90 18.08 -10.51
N GLY A 209 7.53 18.44 -11.73
CA GLY A 209 7.45 17.52 -12.86
C GLY A 209 6.58 18.05 -13.99
N PRO A 210 6.05 17.20 -14.85
CA PRO A 210 5.09 17.60 -15.88
C PRO A 210 3.86 18.29 -15.28
N ASP A 211 3.42 19.38 -15.90
CA ASP A 211 2.38 20.25 -15.37
C ASP A 211 1.04 19.52 -15.15
N ASP A 212 0.72 18.59 -16.02
CA ASP A 212 -0.51 17.78 -16.03
C ASP A 212 -0.43 16.48 -15.24
N ALA A 213 0.74 16.11 -14.72
CA ALA A 213 0.86 14.97 -13.82
C ALA A 213 0.38 15.34 -12.41
N PRO A 214 -0.19 14.39 -11.64
CA PRO A 214 -0.58 14.64 -10.26
C PRO A 214 0.65 14.97 -9.42
N VAL A 215 0.51 15.91 -8.50
CA VAL A 215 1.56 16.18 -7.51
C VAL A 215 1.84 14.95 -6.68
N GLN A 216 3.11 14.65 -6.45
CA GLN A 216 3.56 13.50 -5.65
C GLN A 216 4.46 13.92 -4.50
N HIS A 217 4.70 12.98 -3.57
CA HIS A 217 5.57 13.17 -2.41
C HIS A 217 5.12 14.33 -1.52
N VAL A 218 3.82 14.44 -1.34
CA VAL A 218 3.17 15.43 -0.48
C VAL A 218 2.82 14.78 0.85
N SER A 219 3.25 15.38 1.96
CA SER A 219 2.84 14.97 3.30
C SER A 219 1.37 15.33 3.55
N PHE A 220 0.76 14.74 4.59
CA PHE A 220 -0.60 15.11 5.00
C PHE A 220 -0.68 16.60 5.36
N ASP A 221 0.30 17.11 6.10
CA ASP A 221 0.33 18.51 6.53
C ASP A 221 0.39 19.47 5.34
N GLU A 222 1.18 19.13 4.31
CA GLU A 222 1.25 19.89 3.05
C GLU A 222 -0.05 19.79 2.25
N ALA A 223 -0.65 18.60 2.17
CA ALA A 223 -1.93 18.39 1.48
C ALA A 223 -3.07 19.18 2.14
N GLU A 224 -3.12 19.19 3.47
CA GLU A 224 -4.11 19.96 4.24
C GLU A 224 -3.88 21.48 4.09
N ALA A 225 -2.62 21.92 4.08
CA ALA A 225 -2.29 23.34 3.85
C ALA A 225 -2.71 23.80 2.44
N TYR A 226 -2.43 22.98 1.42
CA TYR A 226 -2.88 23.23 0.05
C TYR A 226 -4.42 23.27 -0.03
N ALA A 227 -5.11 22.30 0.56
CA ALA A 227 -6.57 22.25 0.54
C ALA A 227 -7.19 23.54 1.15
N ARG A 228 -6.66 24.02 2.27
CA ARG A 228 -7.10 25.29 2.89
C ARG A 228 -6.81 26.49 1.99
N TRP A 229 -5.63 26.53 1.34
CA TRP A 229 -5.29 27.60 0.40
C TRP A 229 -6.25 27.64 -0.79
N ALA A 230 -6.63 26.46 -1.32
CA ALA A 230 -7.61 26.32 -2.40
C ALA A 230 -9.07 26.60 -1.97
N GLY A 231 -9.31 26.93 -0.69
CA GLY A 231 -10.66 27.15 -0.15
C GLY A 231 -11.49 25.88 -0.05
N LYS A 232 -10.84 24.72 0.05
CA LYS A 232 -11.41 23.38 0.12
C LYS A 232 -10.85 22.62 1.34
N ARG A 233 -11.11 21.32 1.40
CA ARG A 233 -10.59 20.40 2.40
C ARG A 233 -10.20 19.06 1.78
N LEU A 234 -9.51 18.23 2.53
CA LEU A 234 -9.36 16.82 2.17
C LEU A 234 -10.70 16.08 2.40
N PRO A 235 -11.02 15.05 1.61
CA PRO A 235 -12.16 14.19 1.90
C PRO A 235 -11.93 13.41 3.19
N THR A 236 -12.99 13.07 3.89
CA THR A 236 -12.95 11.97 4.85
C THR A 236 -12.85 10.63 4.12
N GLU A 237 -12.38 9.59 4.78
CA GLU A 237 -12.32 8.26 4.20
C GLU A 237 -13.68 7.73 3.71
N PRO A 238 -14.78 7.86 4.48
CA PRO A 238 -16.11 7.47 3.99
C PRO A 238 -16.60 8.28 2.78
N GLU A 239 -16.27 9.57 2.71
CA GLU A 239 -16.59 10.41 1.53
C GLU A 239 -15.83 9.91 0.30
N TRP A 240 -14.53 9.64 0.45
CA TRP A 240 -13.69 9.16 -0.64
C TRP A 240 -14.24 7.82 -1.18
N GLU A 241 -14.47 6.85 -0.32
CA GLU A 241 -14.94 5.52 -0.73
C GLU A 241 -16.36 5.58 -1.34
N LYS A 242 -17.26 6.41 -0.77
CA LYS A 242 -18.59 6.63 -1.32
C LYS A 242 -18.51 7.23 -2.72
N ALA A 243 -17.69 8.26 -2.92
CA ALA A 243 -17.52 8.89 -4.22
C ALA A 243 -17.01 7.88 -5.25
N VAL A 244 -15.97 7.12 -4.94
CA VAL A 244 -15.40 6.12 -5.85
C VAL A 244 -16.40 5.03 -6.22
N LYS A 245 -17.15 4.51 -5.24
CA LYS A 245 -18.15 3.45 -5.49
C LYS A 245 -19.42 3.93 -6.22
N THR A 246 -19.75 5.23 -6.13
CA THR A 246 -21.03 5.76 -6.69
C THR A 246 -20.86 6.60 -7.94
N ALA A 247 -19.73 7.30 -8.10
CA ALA A 247 -19.50 8.19 -9.26
C ALA A 247 -18.92 7.45 -10.48
N GLY A 248 -18.32 6.28 -10.27
CA GLY A 248 -17.75 5.49 -11.37
C GLY A 248 -16.73 6.28 -12.21
N SER A 249 -16.92 6.28 -13.52
CA SER A 249 -16.02 6.95 -14.47
C SER A 249 -16.09 8.50 -14.46
N GLU A 250 -16.95 9.10 -13.64
CA GLU A 250 -16.99 10.56 -13.49
C GLU A 250 -15.82 11.10 -12.67
N LEU A 251 -15.14 10.23 -11.90
CA LEU A 251 -13.90 10.55 -11.20
C LEU A 251 -12.72 9.90 -11.92
N GLU A 252 -11.74 10.71 -12.28
CA GLU A 252 -10.50 10.26 -12.90
C GLU A 252 -9.50 9.83 -11.81
N HIS A 253 -8.71 8.79 -12.08
CA HIS A 253 -7.63 8.34 -11.20
C HIS A 253 -8.06 8.08 -9.76
N THR A 254 -9.19 7.41 -9.61
CA THR A 254 -9.62 6.94 -8.28
C THR A 254 -8.67 5.89 -7.72
N GLN A 255 -7.99 5.15 -8.60
CA GLN A 255 -7.02 4.11 -8.27
C GLN A 255 -5.83 4.17 -9.22
N GLY A 256 -4.64 3.76 -8.73
CA GLY A 256 -3.47 3.53 -9.59
C GLY A 256 -2.78 4.80 -10.12
N ALA A 257 -2.86 5.92 -9.40
CA ALA A 257 -2.13 7.15 -9.78
C ALA A 257 -1.25 7.65 -8.63
N VAL A 258 -1.84 8.14 -7.57
CA VAL A 258 -1.16 8.52 -6.32
C VAL A 258 -2.02 8.10 -5.13
N TRP A 259 -1.40 7.77 -4.01
CA TRP A 259 -2.09 7.62 -2.74
C TRP A 259 -2.70 8.96 -2.32
N GLN A 260 -4.00 8.98 -2.09
CA GLN A 260 -4.77 10.19 -1.80
C GLN A 260 -4.97 10.29 -0.29
N TRP A 261 -4.41 11.34 0.32
CA TRP A 261 -4.61 11.63 1.73
C TRP A 261 -6.09 11.90 2.04
N THR A 262 -6.57 11.32 3.12
CA THR A 262 -7.88 11.67 3.71
C THR A 262 -7.69 12.35 5.06
N SER A 263 -8.71 13.12 5.50
CA SER A 263 -8.68 13.76 6.82
C SER A 263 -8.94 12.80 7.98
N THR A 264 -9.22 11.51 7.69
CA THR A 264 -9.56 10.50 8.69
C THR A 264 -8.30 9.92 9.34
N PHE A 265 -8.31 9.78 10.66
CA PHE A 265 -7.33 9.00 11.38
C PHE A 265 -7.50 7.50 11.09
N PHE A 266 -6.41 6.75 11.14
CA PHE A 266 -6.48 5.31 10.95
C PHE A 266 -6.97 4.64 12.24
N ASP A 267 -8.17 4.05 12.17
CA ASP A 267 -8.81 3.35 13.27
C ASP A 267 -9.67 2.20 12.75
N GLY A 268 -10.05 1.26 13.61
CA GLY A 268 -10.90 0.13 13.26
C GLY A 268 -12.32 0.57 12.93
N TYR A 269 -12.94 -0.07 11.94
CA TYR A 269 -14.37 0.12 11.70
C TYR A 269 -15.20 -0.45 12.85
N PRO A 270 -16.44 0.02 13.06
CA PRO A 270 -17.32 -0.52 14.11
C PRO A 270 -17.48 -2.04 14.00
N GLY A 271 -17.06 -2.77 15.02
CA GLY A 271 -17.05 -4.23 15.03
C GLY A 271 -15.75 -4.87 14.54
N PHE A 272 -14.70 -4.08 14.29
CA PHE A 272 -13.36 -4.58 13.96
C PHE A 272 -12.91 -5.72 14.87
N ARG A 273 -12.21 -6.67 14.29
CA ARG A 273 -11.48 -7.73 14.99
C ARG A 273 -10.18 -7.97 14.24
N ALA A 274 -9.07 -7.95 14.97
CA ALA A 274 -7.77 -8.28 14.41
C ALA A 274 -7.76 -9.72 13.82
N ASP A 275 -7.32 -9.84 12.59
CA ASP A 275 -7.25 -11.10 11.85
C ASP A 275 -6.28 -11.00 10.67
N PRO A 276 -5.22 -11.83 10.59
CA PRO A 276 -4.91 -12.95 11.49
C PRO A 276 -4.05 -12.58 12.70
N TYR A 277 -3.57 -11.32 12.80
CA TYR A 277 -2.74 -10.87 13.92
C TYR A 277 -2.91 -9.37 14.19
N PRO A 278 -2.89 -8.94 15.46
CA PRO A 278 -3.14 -7.54 15.86
C PRO A 278 -2.13 -6.55 15.28
N GLU A 279 -0.88 -6.96 15.11
CA GLU A 279 0.22 -6.10 14.68
C GLU A 279 0.04 -5.57 13.26
N TYR A 280 -0.81 -6.22 12.44
CA TYR A 280 -1.04 -5.75 11.08
C TYR A 280 -1.76 -4.39 11.05
N SER A 281 -2.82 -4.21 11.83
CA SER A 281 -3.66 -3.01 11.80
C SER A 281 -3.81 -2.34 13.17
N GLU A 282 -4.19 -3.09 14.20
CA GLU A 282 -4.59 -2.55 15.51
C GLU A 282 -3.45 -1.78 16.20
N ALA A 283 -2.20 -2.19 15.96
CA ALA A 283 -1.02 -1.52 16.51
C ALA A 283 -0.84 -0.07 16.00
N PHE A 284 -1.51 0.30 14.90
CA PHE A 284 -1.43 1.61 14.27
C PHE A 284 -2.70 2.46 14.47
N PHE A 285 -3.69 1.96 15.21
CA PHE A 285 -4.92 2.71 15.46
C PHE A 285 -4.69 3.88 16.42
N GLY A 286 -5.50 4.93 16.24
CA GLY A 286 -5.49 6.12 17.07
C GLY A 286 -5.34 7.41 16.27
N ASP A 287 -4.63 8.38 16.84
CA ASP A 287 -4.52 9.76 16.32
C ASP A 287 -3.16 10.11 15.71
N GLU A 288 -2.29 9.11 15.52
CA GLU A 288 -0.96 9.32 14.93
C GLU A 288 -0.98 9.18 13.40
N TYR A 289 -1.72 8.21 12.88
CA TYR A 289 -1.72 7.85 11.47
C TYR A 289 -2.94 8.40 10.73
N ARG A 290 -2.72 8.80 9.48
CA ARG A 290 -3.79 9.23 8.55
C ARG A 290 -4.01 8.20 7.46
N VAL A 291 -5.27 8.04 7.08
CA VAL A 291 -5.65 7.10 6.01
C VAL A 291 -5.31 7.69 4.65
N LEU A 292 -4.72 6.84 3.80
CA LEU A 292 -4.55 7.09 2.36
C LEU A 292 -5.36 6.07 1.57
N ARG A 293 -5.88 6.51 0.42
CA ARG A 293 -6.73 5.68 -0.45
C ARG A 293 -6.25 5.72 -1.91
N GLY A 294 -6.63 4.73 -2.68
CA GLY A 294 -6.54 4.71 -4.14
C GLY A 294 -5.33 4.01 -4.75
N GLY A 295 -4.23 3.91 -4.04
CA GLY A 295 -3.00 3.34 -4.62
C GLY A 295 -2.25 4.29 -5.54
N SER A 296 -0.96 4.07 -5.68
CA SER A 296 -0.09 4.80 -6.60
C SER A 296 -0.02 4.13 -7.97
N TRP A 297 0.70 4.74 -8.91
CA TRP A 297 0.93 4.22 -10.27
C TRP A 297 1.74 2.91 -10.32
N VAL A 298 2.38 2.51 -9.22
CA VAL A 298 3.06 1.22 -9.08
C VAL A 298 2.24 0.20 -8.29
N THR A 299 1.19 0.63 -7.59
CA THR A 299 0.36 -0.29 -6.78
C THR A 299 -0.36 -1.28 -7.68
N ASP A 300 -0.23 -2.56 -7.37
CA ASP A 300 -0.90 -3.60 -8.11
C ASP A 300 -2.43 -3.56 -7.94
N PRO A 301 -3.24 -3.83 -8.98
CA PRO A 301 -4.70 -3.87 -8.88
C PRO A 301 -5.24 -4.84 -7.82
N LEU A 302 -4.50 -5.90 -7.47
CA LEU A 302 -4.87 -6.79 -6.38
C LEU A 302 -4.88 -6.07 -5.01
N VAL A 303 -4.02 -5.05 -4.85
CA VAL A 303 -3.94 -4.20 -3.65
C VAL A 303 -4.81 -2.96 -3.81
N ALA A 304 -4.76 -2.27 -4.96
CA ALA A 304 -5.46 -1.01 -5.22
C ALA A 304 -6.99 -1.18 -5.36
N ARG A 305 -7.65 -1.76 -4.36
CA ARG A 305 -9.12 -1.89 -4.31
C ARG A 305 -9.76 -0.61 -3.78
N PRO A 306 -11.03 -0.31 -4.14
CA PRO A 306 -11.74 0.84 -3.55
C PRO A 306 -11.85 0.80 -2.02
N THR A 307 -11.76 -0.37 -1.40
CA THR A 307 -11.87 -0.57 0.05
C THR A 307 -10.52 -0.67 0.75
N PHE A 308 -9.43 -0.89 0.01
CA PHE A 308 -8.09 -1.00 0.59
C PHE A 308 -7.69 0.28 1.32
N ARG A 309 -7.16 0.14 2.50
CA ARG A 309 -6.74 1.21 3.39
C ARG A 309 -5.23 1.17 3.57
N ASN A 310 -4.56 2.22 3.14
CA ASN A 310 -3.17 2.48 3.53
C ASN A 310 -3.15 3.55 4.62
N TRP A 311 -2.07 3.63 5.37
CA TRP A 311 -1.88 4.64 6.42
C TRP A 311 -0.41 5.01 6.56
N ASP A 312 -0.17 6.25 6.94
CA ASP A 312 1.19 6.71 7.27
C ASP A 312 1.13 7.89 8.24
N LEU A 313 2.29 8.24 8.81
CA LEU A 313 2.46 9.40 9.66
C LEU A 313 2.23 10.69 8.85
N PRO A 314 1.64 11.74 9.43
CA PRO A 314 1.31 12.98 8.71
C PRO A 314 2.50 13.67 8.02
N GLN A 315 3.69 13.56 8.57
CA GLN A 315 4.92 14.15 8.02
C GLN A 315 5.57 13.30 6.92
N ARG A 316 5.08 12.08 6.66
CA ARG A 316 5.68 11.18 5.68
C ARG A 316 5.44 11.69 4.26
N ARG A 317 6.53 11.81 3.48
CA ARG A 317 6.48 12.27 2.08
C ARG A 317 7.30 11.38 1.12
N GLN A 318 8.01 10.39 1.63
CA GLN A 318 8.81 9.43 0.84
C GLN A 318 7.95 8.27 0.32
N ILE A 319 6.72 8.60 -0.07
CA ILE A 319 5.72 7.72 -0.67
C ILE A 319 5.10 8.42 -1.87
N PHE A 320 4.47 7.69 -2.77
CA PHE A 320 3.80 8.28 -3.94
C PHE A 320 2.42 8.83 -3.57
N SER A 321 2.40 9.77 -2.60
CA SER A 321 1.19 10.40 -2.07
C SER A 321 0.90 11.73 -2.75
N GLY A 322 -0.38 12.03 -2.96
CA GLY A 322 -0.88 13.25 -3.57
C GLY A 322 -2.23 13.66 -3.00
N ILE A 323 -2.98 14.45 -3.75
CA ILE A 323 -4.14 15.19 -3.25
C ILE A 323 -5.34 15.03 -4.17
N ARG A 324 -6.50 14.70 -3.58
CA ARG A 324 -7.82 14.97 -4.13
C ARG A 324 -8.58 15.84 -3.15
N LEU A 325 -9.23 16.89 -3.65
CA LEU A 325 -9.94 17.83 -2.80
C LEU A 325 -11.42 17.50 -2.67
N ALA A 326 -12.00 17.93 -1.56
CA ALA A 326 -13.43 17.92 -1.31
C ALA A 326 -13.90 19.28 -0.74
N ALA A 327 -15.20 19.49 -0.77
CA ALA A 327 -15.85 20.64 -0.16
C ALA A 327 -17.23 20.24 0.38
N ASP A 328 -17.76 21.04 1.27
CA ASP A 328 -19.15 20.89 1.71
C ASP A 328 -20.10 21.25 0.55
N ALA A 329 -21.30 20.60 0.53
CA ALA A 329 -22.28 20.75 -0.55
C ALA A 329 -23.06 22.06 -0.50
#